data_daf9f847bf7237080138d9c7d693f046
#
_entry.id   daf9f847bf7237080138d9c7d693f046
#
_cell.length_a   1.000
_cell.length_b   1.000
_cell.length_c   1.000
_cell.angle_alpha   90.00
_cell.angle_beta   90.00
_cell.angle_gamma   90.00
#
_symmetry.space_group_name_H-M   'P 1'
#
loop_
_entity.id
_entity.type
_entity.pdbx_description
1 polymer ?
#
loop_
_entity_poly.entity_id
_entity_poly.type
_entity_poly.pdbx_seq_one_letter_code
_entity_poly.pdbx_strand_id
1 'polypeptide(L)'
;SALPLTGGFVGEWLALQSFVTLAGSSEGQGLRLLGALAFVLFGLASALAVGCFVRLYGVVFLGRNRSRLVERAHESDWSMRLGMGLAAILVLLLGIVPGPVVAVLQTAVQNQQTLWRSFADMQKVWWFGSGSYAVYAPLLLLTVLSVVLLAVALMTCGDKSFVHREVTWNCGTYPTARQQYSATGFSKPLRRAFDFLLKPKRTATYLKKGNPYFGRQLEYKLSIPDQFTEKLYVPIQHYMV
;
A
#
# COMPACT_ATOMS: atom_id res chain seq x y z
N SER A 1 -1.79 -2.20 2.72
CA SER A 1 -0.37 -2.42 2.37
C SER A 1 0.21 -3.50 3.27
N ALA A 2 1.03 -4.35 2.72
CA ALA A 2 1.72 -5.43 3.42
C ALA A 2 2.86 -4.90 4.33
N LEU A 3 2.54 -4.03 5.27
CA LEU A 3 3.52 -3.64 6.28
C LEU A 3 3.70 -4.78 7.28
N PRO A 4 4.93 -5.22 7.55
CA PRO A 4 5.20 -6.22 8.59
C PRO A 4 4.53 -5.85 9.91
N LEU A 5 4.05 -6.84 10.65
CA LEU A 5 3.30 -6.67 11.91
C LEU A 5 1.89 -6.07 11.78
N THR A 6 1.34 -5.96 10.58
CA THR A 6 -0.07 -5.60 10.37
C THR A 6 -0.89 -6.80 9.91
N GLY A 7 -2.20 -6.79 10.18
CA GLY A 7 -3.11 -7.83 9.71
C GLY A 7 -3.14 -8.00 8.18
N GLY A 8 -2.88 -6.91 7.44
CA GLY A 8 -2.75 -6.95 5.98
C GLY A 8 -1.57 -7.81 5.52
N PHE A 9 -0.43 -7.71 6.20
CA PHE A 9 0.73 -8.55 5.91
C PHE A 9 0.43 -10.04 6.12
N VAL A 10 -0.25 -10.38 7.20
CA VAL A 10 -0.65 -11.77 7.49
C VAL A 10 -1.53 -12.35 6.38
N GLY A 11 -2.52 -11.59 5.92
CA GLY A 11 -3.39 -11.99 4.82
C GLY A 11 -2.64 -12.19 3.51
N GLU A 12 -1.76 -11.26 3.14
CA GLU A 12 -0.93 -11.38 1.94
C GLU A 12 0.05 -12.56 2.03
N TRP A 13 0.63 -12.80 3.20
CA TRP A 13 1.52 -13.92 3.45
C TRP A 13 0.82 -15.27 3.28
N LEU A 14 -0.37 -15.42 3.85
CA LEU A 14 -1.20 -16.64 3.68
C LEU A 14 -1.60 -16.85 2.23
N ALA A 15 -2.00 -15.81 1.53
CA ALA A 15 -2.36 -15.87 0.12
C ALA A 15 -1.17 -16.32 -0.75
N LEU A 16 0.02 -15.73 -0.53
CA LEU A 16 1.23 -16.13 -1.24
C LEU A 16 1.60 -17.59 -0.98
N GLN A 17 1.51 -18.06 0.26
CA GLN A 17 1.72 -19.46 0.59
C GLN A 17 0.73 -20.39 -0.13
N SER A 18 -0.55 -20.03 -0.20
CA SER A 18 -1.56 -20.83 -0.89
C SER A 18 -1.28 -20.93 -2.39
N PHE A 19 -0.81 -19.85 -3.03
CA PHE A 19 -0.42 -19.89 -4.45
C PHE A 19 0.84 -20.74 -4.70
N VAL A 20 1.81 -20.70 -3.79
CA VAL A 20 3.00 -21.56 -3.88
C VAL A 20 2.63 -23.03 -3.72
N THR A 21 1.80 -23.36 -2.75
CA THR A 21 1.32 -24.75 -2.55
C THR A 21 0.52 -25.25 -3.75
N LEU A 22 -0.31 -24.40 -4.35
CA LEU A 22 -1.06 -24.70 -5.56
C LEU A 22 -0.11 -24.94 -6.75
N ALA A 23 0.90 -24.13 -6.92
CA ALA A 23 1.91 -24.28 -7.97
C ALA A 23 2.77 -25.55 -7.81
N GLY A 24 2.99 -25.99 -6.56
CA GLY A 24 3.70 -27.24 -6.23
C GLY A 24 2.83 -28.49 -6.19
N SER A 25 1.50 -28.38 -6.33
CA SER A 25 0.58 -29.53 -6.22
C SER A 25 0.76 -30.54 -7.34
N SER A 26 0.44 -31.81 -7.06
CA SER A 26 0.45 -32.90 -8.07
C SER A 26 -0.80 -32.90 -8.97
N GLU A 27 -1.76 -32.04 -8.69
CA GLU A 27 -3.02 -31.93 -9.41
C GLU A 27 -2.82 -31.18 -10.72
N GLY A 28 -2.88 -31.81 -11.85
CA GLY A 28 -2.98 -31.25 -13.18
C GLY A 28 -2.07 -30.05 -13.55
N GLN A 29 -1.50 -30.07 -14.73
CA GLN A 29 -0.55 -29.05 -15.21
C GLN A 29 -1.18 -27.63 -15.28
N GLY A 30 -2.49 -27.55 -15.62
CA GLY A 30 -3.20 -26.28 -15.69
C GLY A 30 -3.32 -25.57 -14.34
N LEU A 31 -3.55 -26.33 -13.26
CA LEU A 31 -3.68 -25.78 -11.90
C LEU A 31 -2.35 -25.23 -11.36
N ARG A 32 -1.24 -25.91 -11.67
CA ARG A 32 0.12 -25.43 -11.35
C ARG A 32 0.44 -24.11 -12.03
N LEU A 33 0.14 -24.01 -13.33
CA LEU A 33 0.36 -22.77 -14.08
C LEU A 33 -0.51 -21.63 -13.54
N LEU A 34 -1.75 -21.93 -13.17
CA LEU A 34 -2.66 -20.95 -12.57
C LEU A 34 -2.13 -20.46 -11.20
N GLY A 35 -1.62 -21.35 -10.35
CA GLY A 35 -0.99 -20.99 -9.08
C GLY A 35 0.24 -20.11 -9.26
N ALA A 36 1.12 -20.46 -10.19
CA ALA A 36 2.31 -19.67 -10.51
C ALA A 36 1.94 -18.28 -11.07
N LEU A 37 0.96 -18.21 -11.96
CA LEU A 37 0.49 -16.95 -12.52
C LEU A 37 -0.16 -16.07 -11.43
N ALA A 38 -0.98 -16.65 -10.57
CA ALA A 38 -1.62 -15.96 -9.46
C ALA A 38 -0.58 -15.39 -8.49
N PHE A 39 0.47 -16.15 -8.18
CA PHE A 39 1.60 -15.70 -7.35
C PHE A 39 2.26 -14.44 -7.92
N VAL A 40 2.60 -14.47 -9.21
CA VAL A 40 3.25 -13.33 -9.88
C VAL A 40 2.34 -12.10 -9.94
N LEU A 41 1.08 -12.30 -10.32
CA LEU A 41 0.11 -11.19 -10.40
C LEU A 41 -0.20 -10.59 -9.04
N PHE A 42 -0.31 -11.41 -8.00
CA PHE A 42 -0.54 -10.94 -6.64
C PHE A 42 0.68 -10.19 -6.09
N GLY A 43 1.89 -10.70 -6.32
CA GLY A 43 3.12 -9.99 -5.96
C GLY A 43 3.24 -8.63 -6.66
N LEU A 44 2.90 -8.55 -7.95
CA LEU A 44 2.85 -7.30 -8.68
C LEU A 44 1.81 -6.33 -8.10
N ALA A 45 0.61 -6.82 -7.77
CA ALA A 45 -0.44 -6.02 -7.16
C ALA A 45 -0.01 -5.45 -5.80
N SER A 46 0.64 -6.26 -4.95
CA SER A 46 1.19 -5.83 -3.66
C SER A 46 2.27 -4.75 -3.83
N ALA A 47 3.18 -4.90 -4.79
CA ALA A 47 4.20 -3.90 -5.09
C ALA A 47 3.60 -2.56 -5.57
N LEU A 48 2.58 -2.61 -6.43
CA LEU A 48 1.86 -1.42 -6.87
C LEU A 48 1.09 -0.74 -5.73
N ALA A 49 0.51 -1.53 -4.82
CA ALA A 49 -0.17 -1.02 -3.62
C ALA A 49 0.81 -0.26 -2.72
N VAL A 50 2.01 -0.79 -2.47
CA VAL A 50 3.07 -0.07 -1.72
C VAL A 50 3.40 1.25 -2.39
N GLY A 51 3.61 1.27 -3.71
CA GLY A 51 3.86 2.51 -4.46
C GLY A 51 2.72 3.54 -4.32
N CYS A 52 1.48 3.07 -4.32
CA CYS A 52 0.30 3.91 -4.11
C CYS A 52 0.28 4.54 -2.71
N PHE A 53 0.51 3.76 -1.66
CA PHE A 53 0.50 4.24 -0.27
C PHE A 53 1.67 5.17 0.04
N VAL A 54 2.88 4.86 -0.45
CA VAL A 54 4.05 5.76 -0.32
C VAL A 54 3.77 7.11 -0.98
N ARG A 55 3.18 7.10 -2.17
CA ARG A 55 2.75 8.33 -2.85
C ARG A 55 1.70 9.09 -2.04
N LEU A 56 0.67 8.40 -1.55
CA LEU A 56 -0.40 9.00 -0.76
C LEU A 56 0.19 9.69 0.48
N TYR A 57 1.01 8.96 1.23
CA TYR A 57 1.65 9.48 2.43
C TYR A 57 2.58 10.67 2.12
N GLY A 58 3.44 10.54 1.13
CA GLY A 58 4.39 11.58 0.76
C GLY A 58 3.73 12.88 0.28
N VAL A 59 2.62 12.78 -0.45
CA VAL A 59 1.93 13.97 -0.98
C VAL A 59 1.02 14.61 0.06
N VAL A 60 0.31 13.80 0.86
CA VAL A 60 -0.70 14.31 1.81
C VAL A 60 -0.05 14.79 3.10
N PHE A 61 0.86 14.00 3.69
CA PHE A 61 1.40 14.28 5.02
C PHE A 61 2.76 14.98 5.01
N LEU A 62 3.60 14.76 4.01
CA LEU A 62 4.94 15.37 3.95
C LEU A 62 5.00 16.59 3.04
N GLY A 63 3.93 16.89 2.30
CA GLY A 63 3.86 18.04 1.40
C GLY A 63 3.57 19.34 2.14
N ARG A 64 3.99 20.46 1.54
CA ARG A 64 3.60 21.81 1.98
C ARG A 64 2.19 22.14 1.53
N ASN A 65 1.47 22.91 2.31
CA ASN A 65 0.11 23.38 1.98
C ASN A 65 0.08 24.10 0.64
N ARG A 66 -0.81 23.66 -0.27
CA ARG A 66 -0.97 24.23 -1.62
C ARG A 66 -2.18 25.13 -1.76
N SER A 67 -3.12 25.03 -0.84
CA SER A 67 -4.36 25.81 -0.87
C SER A 67 -4.61 26.47 0.48
N ARG A 68 -5.30 27.61 0.44
CA ARG A 68 -5.73 28.33 1.65
C ARG A 68 -6.73 27.52 2.50
N LEU A 69 -7.44 26.57 1.89
CA LEU A 69 -8.36 25.68 2.61
C LEU A 69 -7.60 24.73 3.55
N VAL A 70 -6.44 24.23 3.10
CA VAL A 70 -5.60 23.34 3.92
C VAL A 70 -4.97 24.10 5.08
N GLU A 71 -4.66 25.39 4.92
CA GLU A 71 -4.13 26.23 6.01
C GLU A 71 -5.16 26.43 7.15
N ARG A 72 -6.46 26.34 6.82
CA ARG A 72 -7.57 26.45 7.79
C ARG A 72 -8.05 25.10 8.30
N ALA A 73 -7.38 24.02 7.94
CA ALA A 73 -7.74 22.69 8.42
C ALA A 73 -7.50 22.60 9.94
N HIS A 74 -8.47 22.06 10.64
CA HIS A 74 -8.42 21.78 12.08
C HIS A 74 -8.29 20.28 12.31
N GLU A 75 -7.74 19.92 13.45
CA GLU A 75 -7.71 18.53 13.88
C GLU A 75 -9.14 17.99 14.04
N SER A 76 -9.32 16.71 13.73
CA SER A 76 -10.60 16.04 13.88
C SER A 76 -11.00 15.91 15.36
N ASP A 77 -12.30 15.83 15.63
CA ASP A 77 -12.85 15.67 16.96
C ASP A 77 -12.34 14.40 17.67
N TRP A 78 -12.38 14.44 19.00
CA TRP A 78 -11.89 13.33 19.81
C TRP A 78 -12.53 11.98 19.48
N SER A 79 -13.83 11.96 19.17
CA SER A 79 -14.56 10.75 18.77
C SER A 79 -14.00 10.11 17.49
N MET A 80 -13.67 10.92 16.48
CA MET A 80 -13.07 10.45 15.24
C MET A 80 -11.64 9.93 15.46
N ARG A 81 -10.84 10.64 16.28
CA ARG A 81 -9.47 10.19 16.64
C ARG A 81 -9.50 8.88 17.40
N LEU A 82 -10.47 8.70 18.30
CA LEU A 82 -10.65 7.45 19.05
C LEU A 82 -11.03 6.30 18.09
N GLY A 83 -11.95 6.52 17.16
CA GLY A 83 -12.31 5.53 16.14
C GLY A 83 -11.12 5.10 15.27
N MET A 84 -10.35 6.08 14.79
CA MET A 84 -9.11 5.81 14.02
C MET A 84 -8.07 5.06 14.86
N GLY A 85 -7.91 5.43 16.14
CA GLY A 85 -7.00 4.77 17.08
C GLY A 85 -7.38 3.32 17.33
N LEU A 86 -8.66 3.04 17.57
CA LEU A 86 -9.17 1.67 17.73
C LEU A 86 -8.93 0.83 16.48
N ALA A 87 -9.20 1.37 15.29
CA ALA A 87 -8.94 0.68 14.04
C ALA A 87 -7.44 0.37 13.85
N ALA A 88 -6.56 1.31 14.19
CA ALA A 88 -5.12 1.11 14.13
C ALA A 88 -4.65 0.02 15.10
N ILE A 89 -5.16 0.03 16.32
CA ILE A 89 -4.85 -1.01 17.33
C ILE A 89 -5.31 -2.37 16.85
N LEU A 90 -6.52 -2.49 16.29
CA LEU A 90 -7.03 -3.76 15.73
C LEU A 90 -6.14 -4.28 14.60
N VAL A 91 -5.70 -3.43 13.70
CA VAL A 91 -4.80 -3.82 12.59
C VAL A 91 -3.47 -4.35 13.12
N LEU A 92 -2.90 -3.73 14.17
CA LEU A 92 -1.67 -4.19 14.81
C LEU A 92 -1.88 -5.49 15.59
N LEU A 93 -2.96 -5.60 16.35
CA LEU A 93 -3.29 -6.82 17.08
C LEU A 93 -3.44 -8.02 16.14
N LEU A 94 -4.14 -7.85 15.02
CA LEU A 94 -4.30 -8.88 14.00
C LEU A 94 -2.96 -9.27 13.34
N GLY A 95 -1.99 -8.38 13.31
CA GLY A 95 -0.66 -8.67 12.79
C GLY A 95 0.27 -9.35 13.78
N ILE A 96 0.18 -8.98 15.08
CA ILE A 96 1.06 -9.51 16.13
C ILE A 96 0.54 -10.84 16.67
N VAL A 97 -0.79 -10.98 16.79
CA VAL A 97 -1.46 -12.18 17.33
C VAL A 97 -2.47 -12.72 16.33
N PRO A 98 -2.06 -13.21 15.16
CA PRO A 98 -2.97 -13.71 14.13
C PRO A 98 -3.55 -15.08 14.44
N GLY A 99 -2.92 -15.87 15.33
CA GLY A 99 -3.26 -17.25 15.61
C GLY A 99 -4.74 -17.50 15.92
N PRO A 100 -5.36 -16.78 16.88
CA PRO A 100 -6.78 -16.96 17.21
C PRO A 100 -7.71 -16.72 16.02
N VAL A 101 -7.43 -15.70 15.19
CA VAL A 101 -8.27 -15.38 14.04
C VAL A 101 -8.14 -16.44 12.97
N VAL A 102 -6.92 -16.91 12.70
CA VAL A 102 -6.68 -18.01 11.75
C VAL A 102 -7.35 -19.30 12.24
N ALA A 103 -7.30 -19.61 13.53
CA ALA A 103 -7.97 -20.78 14.11
C ALA A 103 -9.50 -20.72 13.94
N VAL A 104 -10.11 -19.56 14.18
CA VAL A 104 -11.55 -19.34 13.94
C VAL A 104 -11.92 -19.52 12.47
N LEU A 105 -11.12 -18.96 11.56
CA LEU A 105 -11.34 -19.11 10.13
C LEU A 105 -11.21 -20.58 9.67
N GLN A 106 -10.21 -21.31 10.17
CA GLN A 106 -10.05 -22.73 9.87
C GLN A 106 -11.25 -23.57 10.34
N THR A 107 -11.75 -23.30 11.56
CA THR A 107 -12.95 -24.00 12.07
C THR A 107 -14.20 -23.68 11.27
N ALA A 108 -14.37 -22.45 10.82
CA ALA A 108 -15.49 -22.04 9.99
C ALA A 108 -15.49 -22.75 8.63
N VAL A 109 -14.30 -22.92 8.03
CA VAL A 109 -14.14 -23.61 6.74
C VAL A 109 -14.33 -25.12 6.86
N GLN A 110 -13.88 -25.71 7.97
CA GLN A 110 -13.95 -27.17 8.19
C GLN A 110 -15.30 -27.65 8.74
N ASN A 111 -16.24 -26.76 8.99
CA ASN A 111 -17.59 -27.05 9.52
C ASN A 111 -17.59 -27.98 10.76
N GLN A 112 -16.63 -27.80 11.66
CA GLN A 112 -16.43 -28.66 12.83
C GLN A 112 -16.80 -27.96 14.15
N GLN A 113 -17.48 -28.68 15.00
CA GLN A 113 -17.97 -28.31 16.35
C GLN A 113 -16.86 -27.98 17.37
N THR A 114 -15.66 -27.60 16.94
CA THR A 114 -14.47 -27.53 17.79
C THR A 114 -13.92 -26.12 18.00
N LEU A 115 -14.75 -25.08 17.86
CA LEU A 115 -14.35 -23.70 18.16
C LEU A 115 -13.60 -23.56 19.50
N TRP A 116 -14.10 -24.23 20.54
CA TRP A 116 -13.50 -24.18 21.87
C TRP A 116 -12.16 -24.91 21.99
N ARG A 117 -11.93 -25.97 21.22
CA ARG A 117 -10.63 -26.67 21.20
C ARG A 117 -9.53 -25.86 20.51
N SER A 118 -9.89 -25.05 19.52
CA SER A 118 -8.94 -24.17 18.82
C SER A 118 -8.38 -23.06 19.71
N PHE A 119 -9.14 -22.62 20.70
CA PHE A 119 -8.65 -21.67 21.71
C PHE A 119 -7.72 -22.30 22.74
N ALA A 120 -7.81 -23.61 22.97
CA ALA A 120 -6.96 -24.32 23.93
C ALA A 120 -5.52 -24.53 23.42
N ASP A 121 -5.30 -24.54 22.11
CA ASP A 121 -3.98 -24.66 21.50
C ASP A 121 -3.23 -23.30 21.44
N MET A 122 -3.16 -22.62 22.58
CA MET A 122 -2.51 -21.30 22.73
C MET A 122 -1.01 -21.31 22.36
N GLN A 123 -0.36 -22.45 22.29
CA GLN A 123 1.03 -22.55 21.82
C GLN A 123 1.20 -22.11 20.34
N LYS A 124 0.16 -22.22 19.52
CA LYS A 124 0.18 -21.80 18.11
C LYS A 124 -0.15 -20.32 17.89
N VAL A 125 -0.41 -19.57 18.95
CA VAL A 125 -0.78 -18.14 18.87
C VAL A 125 0.35 -17.30 18.27
N TRP A 126 1.60 -17.64 18.60
CA TRP A 126 2.79 -16.90 18.23
C TRP A 126 3.50 -17.43 16.98
N TRP A 127 3.11 -18.64 16.53
CA TRP A 127 3.73 -19.32 15.40
C TRP A 127 2.63 -19.97 14.61
N PHE A 128 2.47 -19.60 13.37
CA PHE A 128 1.61 -20.38 12.50
C PHE A 128 2.28 -20.58 11.15
N GLY A 129 2.11 -21.78 10.60
CA GLY A 129 2.62 -22.17 9.31
C GLY A 129 1.95 -23.47 8.91
N SER A 130 1.64 -23.61 7.65
CA SER A 130 1.12 -24.84 7.07
C SER A 130 2.27 -25.60 6.40
N GLY A 131 2.73 -26.67 7.03
CA GLY A 131 3.78 -27.52 6.46
C GLY A 131 5.20 -27.00 6.59
N SER A 132 6.13 -27.62 5.85
CA SER A 132 7.58 -27.44 5.98
C SER A 132 8.16 -26.13 5.45
N TYR A 133 7.37 -25.24 4.85
CA TYR A 133 7.94 -24.22 3.96
C TYR A 133 7.99 -22.80 4.50
N ALA A 134 7.10 -22.38 5.35
CA ALA A 134 7.20 -21.04 5.93
C ALA A 134 6.33 -20.88 7.18
N VAL A 135 6.98 -20.48 8.26
CA VAL A 135 6.35 -20.16 9.54
C VAL A 135 6.31 -18.65 9.68
N TYR A 136 5.15 -18.09 9.98
CA TYR A 136 5.07 -16.69 10.37
C TYR A 136 5.33 -16.56 11.87
N ALA A 137 6.41 -15.89 12.24
CA ALA A 137 6.84 -15.66 13.62
C ALA A 137 6.85 -14.15 13.92
N PRO A 138 5.73 -13.56 14.34
CA PRO A 138 5.62 -12.12 14.55
C PRO A 138 6.59 -11.59 15.61
N LEU A 139 6.86 -12.35 16.66
CA LEU A 139 7.82 -11.95 17.71
C LEU A 139 9.26 -11.89 17.16
N LEU A 140 9.68 -12.88 16.39
CA LEU A 140 11.00 -12.89 15.77
C LEU A 140 11.15 -11.71 14.80
N LEU A 141 10.12 -11.43 14.01
CA LEU A 141 10.11 -10.30 13.09
C LEU A 141 10.17 -8.96 13.84
N LEU A 142 9.44 -8.84 14.93
CA LEU A 142 9.46 -7.66 15.80
C LEU A 142 10.84 -7.48 16.47
N THR A 143 11.48 -8.54 16.93
CA THR A 143 12.83 -8.46 17.52
C THR A 143 13.86 -8.04 16.48
N VAL A 144 13.85 -8.63 15.29
CA VAL A 144 14.75 -8.25 14.19
C VAL A 144 14.54 -6.78 13.80
N LEU A 145 13.28 -6.37 13.64
CA LEU A 145 12.96 -4.98 13.28
C LEU A 145 13.41 -3.99 14.37
N SER A 146 13.19 -4.31 15.65
CA SER A 146 13.62 -3.47 16.76
C SER A 146 15.15 -3.38 16.88
N VAL A 147 15.86 -4.47 16.63
CA VAL A 147 17.34 -4.48 16.60
C VAL A 147 17.88 -3.61 15.46
N VAL A 148 17.28 -3.73 14.26
CA VAL A 148 17.67 -2.90 13.10
C VAL A 148 17.39 -1.42 13.38
N LEU A 149 16.21 -1.09 13.92
CA LEU A 149 15.85 0.29 14.26
C LEU A 149 16.79 0.84 15.35
N LEU A 150 17.12 0.05 16.36
CA LEU A 150 18.06 0.44 17.40
C LEU A 150 19.46 0.67 16.83
N ALA A 151 19.95 -0.21 15.95
CA ALA A 151 21.24 -0.05 15.29
C ALA A 151 21.28 1.24 14.45
N VAL A 152 20.24 1.51 13.65
CA VAL A 152 20.10 2.75 12.90
C VAL A 152 20.05 3.97 13.82
N ALA A 153 19.27 3.90 14.90
CA ALA A 153 19.19 4.98 15.88
C ALA A 153 20.55 5.27 16.53
N LEU A 154 21.28 4.23 16.94
CA LEU A 154 22.63 4.40 17.52
C LEU A 154 23.61 5.00 16.50
N MET A 155 23.55 4.60 15.25
CA MET A 155 24.38 5.16 14.19
C MET A 155 24.04 6.63 13.91
N THR A 156 22.76 7.02 13.95
CA THR A 156 22.30 8.38 13.64
C THR A 156 22.35 9.31 14.83
N CYS A 157 22.11 8.84 16.05
CA CYS A 157 22.14 9.65 17.27
C CYS A 157 23.57 9.94 17.76
N GLY A 158 24.56 9.13 17.34
CA GLY A 158 25.98 9.34 17.71
C GLY A 158 26.61 10.58 17.06
N ASP A 159 26.11 10.99 15.93
CA ASP A 159 26.67 12.10 15.17
C ASP A 159 25.69 13.28 15.10
N LYS A 160 25.81 14.23 16.05
CA LYS A 160 25.01 15.46 16.07
C LYS A 160 25.19 16.32 14.82
N SER A 161 26.23 16.05 14.01
CA SER A 161 26.48 16.75 12.75
C SER A 161 25.56 16.30 11.61
N PHE A 162 24.83 15.19 11.77
CA PHE A 162 24.01 14.61 10.70
C PHE A 162 22.65 15.33 10.49
N VAL A 163 22.20 16.15 11.42
CA VAL A 163 20.93 16.88 11.31
C VAL A 163 21.19 18.36 11.13
N HIS A 164 21.54 18.77 9.94
CA HIS A 164 21.53 20.17 9.58
C HIS A 164 20.11 20.64 9.24
N ARG A 165 19.59 21.55 10.04
CA ARG A 165 18.32 22.25 9.75
C ARG A 165 18.62 23.55 9.03
N GLU A 166 18.89 23.46 7.76
CA GLU A 166 19.10 24.63 6.91
C GLU A 166 17.99 24.76 5.87
N VAL A 167 17.79 25.97 5.40
CA VAL A 167 16.87 26.23 4.30
C VAL A 167 17.44 25.56 3.05
N THR A 168 16.65 24.66 2.42
CA THR A 168 17.05 24.01 1.18
C THR A 168 17.46 25.05 0.15
N TRP A 169 18.67 24.94 -0.40
CA TRP A 169 19.17 25.85 -1.41
C TRP A 169 18.25 25.83 -2.65
N ASN A 170 17.78 26.99 -3.05
CA ASN A 170 16.83 27.15 -4.15
C ASN A 170 17.19 28.35 -5.02
N CYS A 171 18.45 28.41 -5.48
CA CYS A 171 18.95 29.46 -6.38
C CYS A 171 18.61 30.87 -5.93
N GLY A 172 18.68 31.17 -4.62
CA GLY A 172 18.44 32.51 -4.07
C GLY A 172 16.98 32.85 -3.81
N THR A 173 16.04 31.93 -4.05
CA THR A 173 14.61 32.12 -3.73
C THR A 173 14.17 31.22 -2.58
N TYR A 174 13.17 31.66 -1.79
CA TYR A 174 12.59 30.82 -0.76
C TYR A 174 11.74 29.71 -1.41
N PRO A 175 11.86 28.45 -0.96
CA PRO A 175 11.08 27.33 -1.53
C PRO A 175 9.58 27.55 -1.29
N THR A 176 8.82 27.58 -2.36
CA THR A 176 7.35 27.73 -2.33
C THR A 176 6.64 26.38 -2.44
N ALA A 177 5.35 26.34 -2.09
CA ALA A 177 4.52 25.14 -2.23
C ALA A 177 4.42 24.62 -3.68
N ARG A 178 4.73 25.44 -4.69
CA ARG A 178 4.73 25.05 -6.11
C ARG A 178 6.01 24.31 -6.53
N GLN A 179 7.08 24.39 -5.76
CA GLN A 179 8.40 23.81 -6.06
C GLN A 179 8.60 22.42 -5.44
N GLN A 180 7.55 21.80 -4.95
CA GLN A 180 7.57 20.43 -4.41
C GLN A 180 7.06 19.41 -5.42
N TYR A 181 7.38 18.13 -5.20
CA TYR A 181 6.89 17.05 -6.01
C TYR A 181 5.35 17.02 -6.03
N SER A 182 4.79 16.97 -7.22
CA SER A 182 3.35 16.75 -7.41
C SER A 182 3.02 15.25 -7.43
N ALA A 183 1.77 14.91 -7.11
CA ALA A 183 1.28 13.54 -7.22
C ALA A 183 1.49 12.96 -8.64
N THR A 184 1.36 13.81 -9.66
CA THR A 184 1.61 13.45 -11.07
C THR A 184 3.10 13.20 -11.33
N GLY A 185 3.99 14.02 -10.76
CA GLY A 185 5.44 13.84 -10.86
C GLY A 185 5.90 12.53 -10.25
N PHE A 186 5.41 12.22 -9.05
CA PHE A 186 5.71 10.97 -8.35
C PHE A 186 5.26 9.72 -9.12
N SER A 187 4.09 9.77 -9.77
CA SER A 187 3.54 8.63 -10.52
C SER A 187 4.10 8.49 -11.94
N LYS A 188 4.88 9.45 -12.42
CA LYS A 188 5.35 9.49 -13.81
C LYS A 188 6.17 8.25 -14.23
N PRO A 189 7.09 7.70 -13.41
CA PRO A 189 7.81 6.48 -13.74
C PRO A 189 6.88 5.27 -13.90
N LEU A 190 5.98 5.05 -12.93
CA LEU A 190 5.01 3.95 -12.96
C LEU A 190 4.08 4.06 -14.18
N ARG A 191 3.58 5.26 -14.47
CA ARG A 191 2.74 5.50 -15.64
C ARG A 191 3.48 5.21 -16.95
N ARG A 192 4.77 5.52 -17.05
CA ARG A 192 5.58 5.19 -18.23
C ARG A 192 5.78 3.70 -18.39
N ALA A 193 6.09 2.99 -17.31
CA ALA A 193 6.26 1.54 -17.32
C ALA A 193 4.98 0.81 -17.77
N PHE A 194 3.82 1.29 -17.33
CA PHE A 194 2.51 0.69 -17.62
C PHE A 194 1.68 1.48 -18.65
N ASP A 195 2.30 2.27 -19.53
CA ASP A 195 1.62 3.10 -20.53
C ASP A 195 0.75 2.25 -21.48
N PHE A 196 1.23 1.06 -21.85
CA PHE A 196 0.49 0.10 -22.69
C PHE A 196 -0.83 -0.37 -22.05
N LEU A 197 -0.88 -0.48 -20.72
CA LEU A 197 -2.06 -0.92 -19.96
C LEU A 197 -2.97 0.26 -19.62
N LEU A 198 -2.39 1.36 -19.15
CA LEU A 198 -3.12 2.53 -18.64
C LEU A 198 -3.70 3.42 -19.73
N LYS A 199 -3.11 3.42 -20.93
CA LYS A 199 -3.53 4.22 -22.11
C LYS A 199 -3.95 5.65 -21.76
N PRO A 200 -3.06 6.49 -21.21
CA PRO A 200 -3.40 7.82 -20.73
C PRO A 200 -3.86 8.72 -21.87
N LYS A 201 -5.02 9.35 -21.73
CA LYS A 201 -5.53 10.38 -22.66
C LYS A 201 -4.90 11.73 -22.29
N ARG A 202 -4.26 12.37 -23.27
CA ARG A 202 -3.59 13.67 -23.12
C ARG A 202 -4.33 14.69 -23.96
N THR A 203 -4.88 15.72 -23.33
CA THR A 203 -5.51 16.85 -24.02
C THR A 203 -4.74 18.13 -23.68
N ALA A 204 -4.37 18.87 -24.70
CA ALA A 204 -3.72 20.15 -24.58
C ALA A 204 -4.58 21.20 -25.28
N THR A 205 -5.14 22.13 -24.52
CA THR A 205 -5.98 23.20 -25.04
C THR A 205 -5.31 24.55 -24.82
N TYR A 206 -5.24 25.37 -25.89
CA TYR A 206 -4.75 26.73 -25.77
C TYR A 206 -5.89 27.65 -25.33
N LEU A 207 -5.78 28.22 -24.13
CA LEU A 207 -6.81 29.10 -23.55
C LEU A 207 -6.86 30.50 -24.17
N LYS A 208 -5.74 30.99 -24.72
CA LYS A 208 -5.67 32.28 -25.41
C LYS A 208 -4.81 32.16 -26.67
N LYS A 209 -5.28 32.74 -27.80
CA LYS A 209 -4.45 33.06 -28.95
C LYS A 209 -3.55 34.23 -28.59
N GLY A 210 -2.39 33.93 -28.03
CA GLY A 210 -1.39 34.95 -27.68
C GLY A 210 -0.53 35.34 -28.88
N ASN A 211 0.24 36.42 -28.71
CA ASN A 211 1.30 36.83 -29.65
C ASN A 211 2.28 35.63 -29.82
N PRO A 212 2.78 35.32 -31.02
CA PRO A 212 3.74 34.25 -31.26
C PRO A 212 5.02 34.35 -30.44
N TYR A 213 5.38 35.53 -29.97
CA TYR A 213 6.58 35.80 -29.16
C TYR A 213 6.36 35.70 -27.62
N PHE A 214 5.11 35.69 -27.17
CA PHE A 214 4.80 35.56 -25.73
C PHE A 214 4.06 34.27 -25.45
N GLY A 215 4.42 33.61 -24.37
CA GLY A 215 3.91 32.29 -24.00
C GLY A 215 2.38 32.21 -24.03
N ARG A 216 1.87 31.29 -24.83
CA ARG A 216 0.44 30.99 -24.88
C ARG A 216 0.07 30.25 -23.59
N GLN A 217 -1.03 30.64 -22.98
CA GLN A 217 -1.55 29.91 -21.85
C GLN A 217 -2.08 28.56 -22.32
N LEU A 218 -1.37 27.48 -21.93
CA LEU A 218 -1.70 26.12 -22.28
C LEU A 218 -2.31 25.41 -21.07
N GLU A 219 -3.51 24.90 -21.22
CA GLU A 219 -4.08 23.96 -20.27
C GLU A 219 -3.76 22.53 -20.73
N TYR A 220 -3.01 21.83 -19.88
CA TYR A 220 -2.66 20.42 -20.12
C TYR A 220 -3.42 19.55 -19.14
N LYS A 221 -4.35 18.75 -19.66
CA LYS A 221 -5.13 17.78 -18.91
C LYS A 221 -4.69 16.37 -19.26
N LEU A 222 -4.32 15.61 -18.24
CA LEU A 222 -4.03 14.19 -18.34
C LEU A 222 -5.09 13.43 -17.58
N SER A 223 -5.78 12.50 -18.24
CA SER A 223 -6.72 11.57 -17.63
C SER A 223 -6.31 10.13 -17.93
N ILE A 224 -6.43 9.27 -16.97
CA ILE A 224 -6.24 7.83 -17.12
C ILE A 224 -7.63 7.22 -17.01
N PRO A 225 -8.20 6.71 -18.14
CA PRO A 225 -9.50 6.04 -18.10
C PRO A 225 -9.37 4.73 -17.31
N ASP A 226 -10.37 4.44 -16.50
CA ASP A 226 -10.46 3.14 -15.84
C ASP A 226 -10.92 2.09 -16.87
N GLN A 227 -9.96 1.32 -17.37
CA GLN A 227 -10.20 0.31 -18.40
C GLN A 227 -11.16 -0.78 -17.92
N PHE A 228 -11.15 -1.11 -16.61
CA PHE A 228 -12.03 -2.10 -16.06
C PHE A 228 -13.47 -1.59 -15.96
N THR A 229 -13.63 -0.37 -15.49
CA THR A 229 -14.96 0.26 -15.44
C THR A 229 -15.54 0.42 -16.84
N GLU A 230 -14.79 1.01 -17.78
CA GLU A 230 -15.30 1.29 -19.13
C GLU A 230 -15.55 0.02 -19.96
N LYS A 231 -14.71 -1.02 -19.84
CA LYS A 231 -14.77 -2.20 -20.71
C LYS A 231 -15.44 -3.43 -20.08
N LEU A 232 -15.50 -3.52 -18.76
CA LEU A 232 -16.04 -4.67 -18.06
C LEU A 232 -17.32 -4.30 -17.30
N TYR A 233 -17.26 -3.34 -16.38
CA TYR A 233 -18.39 -3.05 -15.49
C TYR A 233 -19.55 -2.37 -16.21
N VAL A 234 -19.29 -1.37 -17.04
CA VAL A 234 -20.34 -0.64 -17.77
C VAL A 234 -21.10 -1.55 -18.74
N PRO A 235 -20.45 -2.40 -19.57
CA PRO A 235 -21.17 -3.34 -20.40
C PRO A 235 -22.01 -4.35 -19.60
N ILE A 236 -21.46 -4.92 -18.54
CA ILE A 236 -22.19 -5.87 -17.68
C ILE A 236 -23.42 -5.19 -17.05
N GLN A 237 -23.26 -3.96 -16.57
CA GLN A 237 -24.39 -3.22 -16.00
C GLN A 237 -25.50 -2.95 -17.03
N HIS A 238 -25.12 -2.65 -18.28
CA HIS A 238 -26.09 -2.49 -19.37
C HIS A 238 -26.83 -3.78 -19.76
N TYR A 239 -26.20 -4.95 -19.53
CA TYR A 239 -26.86 -6.25 -19.78
C TYR A 239 -27.76 -6.69 -18.62
N MET A 240 -27.60 -6.12 -17.41
CA MET A 240 -28.39 -6.48 -16.23
C MET A 240 -29.58 -5.55 -15.99
N VAL A 241 -29.71 -4.46 -16.72
CA VAL A 241 -30.83 -3.50 -16.72
C VAL A 241 -31.64 -3.68 -17.99
#